data_eee579a8fb347d74523e16bdd158df7a
#
_entry.id   eee579a8fb347d74523e16bdd158df7a
#
_cell.length_a   1.000
_cell.length_b   1.000
_cell.length_c   1.000
_cell.angle_alpha   90.00
_cell.angle_beta   90.00
_cell.angle_gamma   90.00
#
_symmetry.space_group_name_H-M   'P 1'
#
loop_
_entity.id
_entity.type
_entity.pdbx_description
1 polymer ?
#
loop_
_entity_poly.entity_id
_entity_poly.type
_entity_poly.pdbx_seq_one_letter_code
_entity_poly.pdbx_strand_id
1 'polypeptide(L)'
;QLSDGTLRFICLTTLLLQPHELQPATIIVDEPELGLHPYAITIFSEIVRQLSNEKQIMISTQSVELLNEFDVEDVIVVDRSDTGSEFRRLDPEQLKLWLDGDYTLGDLWKKNILGGNLSK
;
A
#
# COMPACT_ATOMS: atom_id res chain seq x y z
N GLN A 1 23.51 17.21 -2.52
CA GLN A 1 22.33 17.14 -3.38
C GLN A 1 21.48 15.92 -3.02
N LEU A 2 20.19 16.15 -2.78
CA LEU A 2 19.27 15.07 -2.41
C LEU A 2 18.83 14.30 -3.65
N SER A 3 18.70 12.98 -3.51
CA SER A 3 18.08 12.17 -4.56
C SER A 3 16.58 12.47 -4.64
N ASP A 4 15.96 12.17 -5.78
CA ASP A 4 14.52 12.34 -5.94
C ASP A 4 13.74 11.52 -4.91
N GLY A 5 14.22 10.30 -4.62
CA GLY A 5 13.58 9.44 -3.63
C GLY A 5 13.66 10.02 -2.22
N THR A 6 14.82 10.58 -1.84
CA THR A 6 14.99 11.23 -0.54
C THR A 6 14.08 12.44 -0.42
N LEU A 7 14.04 13.28 -1.44
CA LEU A 7 13.18 14.46 -1.44
C LEU A 7 11.71 14.06 -1.33
N ARG A 8 11.30 13.04 -2.08
CA ARG A 8 9.94 12.51 -2.04
C ARG A 8 9.59 12.01 -0.64
N PHE A 9 10.51 11.27 0.00
CA PHE A 9 10.30 10.78 1.35
C PHE A 9 10.12 11.91 2.35
N ILE A 10 10.95 12.97 2.25
CA ILE A 10 10.83 14.15 3.11
C ILE A 10 9.46 14.81 2.93
N CYS A 11 9.01 14.97 1.68
CA CYS A 11 7.71 15.58 1.40
C CYS A 11 6.56 14.75 1.98
N LEU A 12 6.61 13.43 1.80
CA LEU A 12 5.57 12.53 2.31
C LEU A 12 5.51 12.53 3.83
N THR A 13 6.67 12.44 4.50
CA THR A 13 6.69 12.44 5.96
C THR A 13 6.25 13.79 6.52
N THR A 14 6.60 14.89 5.86
CA THR A 14 6.14 16.20 6.25
C THR A 14 4.61 16.29 6.20
N LEU A 15 4.01 15.80 5.12
CA LEU A 15 2.55 15.76 4.99
C LEU A 15 1.91 14.93 6.10
N LEU A 16 2.44 13.73 6.35
CA LEU A 16 1.83 12.78 7.27
C LEU A 16 2.05 13.15 8.74
N LEU A 17 3.09 13.93 9.05
CA LEU A 17 3.42 14.30 10.41
C LEU A 17 2.99 15.73 10.78
N GLN A 18 2.20 16.37 9.93
CA GLN A 18 1.63 17.68 10.26
C GLN A 18 0.69 17.58 11.46
N PRO A 19 0.49 18.68 12.20
CA PRO A 19 -0.53 18.71 13.25
C PRO A 19 -1.88 18.25 12.71
N HIS A 20 -2.60 17.52 13.52
CA HIS A 20 -3.87 16.89 13.15
C HIS A 20 -4.86 17.90 12.54
N GLU A 21 -4.92 19.11 13.10
CA GLU A 21 -5.83 20.16 12.67
C GLU A 21 -5.53 20.66 11.25
N LEU A 22 -4.30 20.49 10.78
CA LEU A 22 -3.88 20.95 9.46
C LEU A 22 -4.03 19.89 8.37
N GLN A 23 -4.39 18.66 8.76
CA GLN A 23 -4.49 17.55 7.82
C GLN A 23 -5.93 17.42 7.31
N PRO A 24 -6.10 17.06 6.03
CA PRO A 24 -7.43 16.71 5.53
C PRO A 24 -7.92 15.41 6.18
N ALA A 25 -9.22 15.17 6.12
CA ALA A 25 -9.83 13.95 6.64
C ALA A 25 -9.41 12.72 5.84
N THR A 26 -9.16 12.89 4.54
CA THR A 26 -8.75 11.81 3.63
C THR A 26 -7.50 12.22 2.88
N ILE A 27 -6.53 11.31 2.84
CA ILE A 27 -5.26 11.51 2.14
C ILE A 27 -5.12 10.40 1.10
N ILE A 28 -4.85 10.78 -0.15
CA ILE A 28 -4.68 9.84 -1.26
C ILE A 28 -3.26 9.98 -1.77
N VAL A 29 -2.52 8.86 -1.83
CA VAL A 29 -1.14 8.85 -2.29
C VAL A 29 -0.99 7.79 -3.37
N ASP A 30 -0.43 8.20 -4.51
CA ASP A 30 -0.20 7.31 -5.64
C ASP A 30 1.27 6.89 -5.68
N GLU A 31 1.50 5.59 -5.62
CA GLU A 31 2.83 4.99 -5.74
C GLU A 31 3.89 5.66 -4.85
N PRO A 32 3.68 5.72 -3.52
CA PRO A 32 4.61 6.42 -2.63
C PRO A 32 5.98 5.76 -2.54
N GLU A 33 6.08 4.49 -2.91
CA GLU A 33 7.31 3.73 -2.81
C GLU A 33 8.34 4.08 -3.88
N LEU A 34 7.95 4.76 -4.96
CA LEU A 34 8.85 5.03 -6.08
C LEU A 34 10.08 5.81 -5.62
N GLY A 35 11.25 5.25 -5.91
CA GLY A 35 12.52 5.86 -5.55
C GLY A 35 12.92 5.72 -4.10
N LEU A 36 12.11 5.07 -3.26
CA LEU A 36 12.43 4.88 -1.85
C LEU A 36 13.26 3.63 -1.62
N HIS A 37 14.23 3.73 -0.70
CA HIS A 37 14.92 2.56 -0.18
C HIS A 37 13.92 1.69 0.59
N PRO A 38 14.07 0.35 0.59
CA PRO A 38 13.16 -0.53 1.34
C PRO A 38 12.99 -0.14 2.81
N TYR A 39 14.04 0.35 3.45
CA TYR A 39 13.96 0.83 4.83
C TYR A 39 13.01 2.02 4.96
N ALA A 40 13.03 2.94 3.99
CA ALA A 40 12.13 4.09 4.00
C ALA A 40 10.68 3.67 3.78
N ILE A 41 10.45 2.61 3.00
CA ILE A 41 9.11 2.05 2.81
C ILE A 41 8.56 1.54 4.15
N THR A 42 9.38 0.86 4.94
CA THR A 42 8.98 0.38 6.26
C THR A 42 8.59 1.54 7.18
N ILE A 43 9.40 2.58 7.23
CA ILE A 43 9.12 3.76 8.06
C ILE A 43 7.82 4.45 7.60
N PHE A 44 7.67 4.66 6.30
CA PHE A 44 6.48 5.26 5.73
C PHE A 44 5.22 4.46 6.13
N SER A 45 5.30 3.15 6.02
CA SER A 45 4.17 2.28 6.33
C SER A 45 3.78 2.32 7.81
N GLU A 46 4.76 2.41 8.70
CA GLU A 46 4.49 2.58 10.14
C GLU A 46 3.75 3.88 10.42
N ILE A 47 4.18 4.97 9.79
CA ILE A 47 3.53 6.27 9.95
C ILE A 47 2.09 6.20 9.44
N VAL A 48 1.88 5.58 8.28
CA VAL A 48 0.54 5.41 7.70
C VAL A 48 -0.36 4.62 8.64
N ARG A 49 0.13 3.50 9.18
CA ARG A 49 -0.68 2.68 10.08
C ARG A 49 -1.10 3.45 11.33
N GLN A 50 -0.21 4.25 11.90
CA GLN A 50 -0.56 5.07 13.06
C GLN A 50 -1.58 6.15 12.70
N LEU A 51 -1.36 6.83 11.59
CA LEU A 51 -2.24 7.91 11.17
C LEU A 51 -3.64 7.41 10.76
N SER A 52 -3.72 6.18 10.28
CA SER A 52 -4.98 5.59 9.84
C SER A 52 -5.99 5.38 10.97
N ASN A 53 -5.56 5.47 12.22
CA ASN A 53 -6.48 5.44 13.37
C ASN A 53 -7.35 6.70 13.46
N GLU A 54 -6.91 7.80 12.83
CA GLU A 54 -7.57 9.08 12.92
C GLU A 54 -8.00 9.64 11.56
N LYS A 55 -7.34 9.21 10.50
CA LYS A 55 -7.57 9.70 9.14
C LYS A 55 -7.81 8.54 8.19
N GLN A 56 -8.49 8.82 7.10
CA GLN A 56 -8.61 7.85 6.02
C GLN A 56 -7.44 8.04 5.05
N ILE A 57 -6.69 6.96 4.81
CA ILE A 57 -5.55 7.00 3.90
C ILE A 57 -5.76 5.96 2.82
N MET A 58 -5.66 6.38 1.56
CA MET A 58 -5.77 5.51 0.41
C MET A 58 -4.45 5.56 -0.36
N ILE A 59 -3.86 4.40 -0.59
CA ILE A 59 -2.58 4.28 -1.29
C ILE A 59 -2.77 3.37 -2.49
N SER A 60 -2.38 3.85 -3.67
CA SER A 60 -2.31 3.00 -4.85
C SER A 60 -0.87 2.54 -5.04
N THR A 61 -0.68 1.26 -5.32
CA THR A 61 0.66 0.69 -5.47
C THR A 61 0.62 -0.62 -6.24
N GLN A 62 1.76 -0.97 -6.83
CA GLN A 62 2.03 -2.30 -7.36
C GLN A 62 3.29 -2.89 -6.69
N SER A 63 3.72 -2.31 -5.59
CA SER A 63 4.94 -2.72 -4.90
C SER A 63 4.70 -3.90 -3.97
N VAL A 64 5.48 -4.96 -4.17
CA VAL A 64 5.48 -6.13 -3.29
C VAL A 64 5.92 -5.72 -1.88
N GLU A 65 6.94 -4.89 -1.78
CA GLU A 65 7.47 -4.45 -0.50
C GLU A 65 6.46 -3.65 0.29
N LEU A 66 5.75 -2.75 -0.38
CA LEU A 66 4.73 -1.95 0.30
C LEU A 66 3.53 -2.81 0.70
N LEU A 67 3.10 -3.70 -0.18
CA LEU A 67 1.96 -4.59 0.10
C LEU A 67 2.21 -5.44 1.34
N ASN A 68 3.45 -5.92 1.53
CA ASN A 68 3.81 -6.75 2.67
C ASN A 68 3.73 -6.01 4.02
N GLU A 69 3.64 -4.69 4.00
CA GLU A 69 3.54 -3.89 5.23
C GLU A 69 2.12 -3.80 5.78
N PHE A 70 1.13 -4.30 5.05
CA PHE A 70 -0.28 -4.15 5.42
C PHE A 70 -0.98 -5.50 5.55
N ASP A 71 -2.15 -5.48 6.18
CA ASP A 71 -2.94 -6.69 6.40
C ASP A 71 -3.94 -6.94 5.27
N VAL A 72 -4.41 -8.17 5.19
CA VAL A 72 -5.39 -8.59 4.17
C VAL A 72 -6.61 -7.65 4.15
N GLU A 73 -7.08 -7.24 5.32
CA GLU A 73 -8.26 -6.40 5.47
C GLU A 73 -8.07 -5.00 4.89
N ASP A 74 -6.81 -4.57 4.76
CA ASP A 74 -6.48 -3.23 4.26
C ASP A 74 -6.45 -3.16 2.74
N VAL A 75 -6.46 -4.30 2.06
CA VAL A 75 -6.17 -4.38 0.62
C VAL A 75 -7.44 -4.42 -0.20
N ILE A 76 -7.47 -3.57 -1.24
CA ILE A 76 -8.49 -3.61 -2.28
C ILE A 76 -7.77 -3.90 -3.60
N VAL A 77 -8.17 -4.99 -4.25
CA VAL A 77 -7.60 -5.35 -5.54
C VAL A 77 -8.43 -4.72 -6.65
N VAL A 78 -7.73 -4.16 -7.62
CA VAL A 78 -8.37 -3.55 -8.78
C VAL A 78 -8.02 -4.36 -10.02
N ASP A 79 -9.03 -4.93 -10.66
CA ASP A 79 -8.88 -5.65 -11.92
C ASP A 79 -9.50 -4.84 -13.05
N ARG A 80 -8.84 -4.86 -14.21
CA ARG A 80 -9.37 -4.23 -15.43
C ARG A 80 -10.01 -5.25 -16.33
N SER A 81 -11.16 -4.91 -16.87
CA SER A 81 -11.83 -5.68 -17.89
C SER A 81 -12.18 -4.77 -19.08
N ASP A 82 -12.70 -5.37 -20.17
CA ASP A 82 -13.10 -4.60 -21.34
C ASP A 82 -14.25 -3.63 -21.03
N THR A 83 -15.00 -3.88 -19.97
CA THR A 83 -16.16 -3.08 -19.60
C THR A 83 -15.87 -2.07 -18.48
N GLY A 84 -14.65 -2.07 -17.94
CA GLY A 84 -14.26 -1.14 -16.89
C GLY A 84 -13.36 -1.76 -15.84
N SER A 85 -13.35 -1.17 -14.66
CA SER A 85 -12.54 -1.64 -13.54
C SER A 85 -13.43 -2.25 -12.48
N GLU A 86 -12.96 -3.35 -11.89
CA GLU A 86 -13.61 -4.00 -10.76
C GLU A 86 -12.76 -3.82 -9.51
N PHE A 87 -13.43 -3.47 -8.41
CA PHE A 87 -12.77 -3.31 -7.10
C PHE A 87 -13.30 -4.39 -6.18
N ARG A 88 -12.41 -5.10 -5.50
CA ARG A 88 -12.84 -6.11 -4.55
C ARG A 88 -11.92 -6.19 -3.35
N ARG A 89 -12.51 -6.48 -2.21
CA ARG A 89 -11.78 -6.78 -0.99
C ARG A 89 -11.29 -8.22 -1.05
N LEU A 90 -10.15 -8.48 -0.44
CA LEU A 90 -9.66 -9.84 -0.28
C LEU A 90 -10.45 -10.53 0.84
N ASP A 91 -10.66 -11.83 0.68
CA ASP A 91 -11.31 -12.65 1.69
C ASP A 91 -10.23 -13.32 2.55
N PRO A 92 -10.11 -12.94 3.84
CA PRO A 92 -9.10 -13.55 4.71
C PRO A 92 -9.25 -15.07 4.82
N GLU A 93 -10.49 -15.58 4.78
CA GLU A 93 -10.75 -17.01 4.90
C GLU A 93 -10.19 -17.77 3.71
N GLN A 94 -10.34 -17.24 2.49
CA GLN A 94 -9.81 -17.88 1.29
C GLN A 94 -8.30 -17.90 1.26
N LEU A 95 -7.66 -16.89 1.87
CA LEU A 95 -6.21 -16.74 1.87
C LEU A 95 -5.54 -17.35 3.10
N LYS A 96 -6.32 -17.81 4.05
CA LYS A 96 -5.80 -18.26 5.35
C LYS A 96 -4.75 -19.37 5.22
N LEU A 97 -5.01 -20.37 4.37
CA LEU A 97 -4.07 -21.48 4.19
C LEU A 97 -2.74 -20.99 3.63
N TRP A 98 -2.77 -20.03 2.71
CA TRP A 98 -1.55 -19.47 2.13
C TRP A 98 -0.78 -18.67 3.17
N LEU A 99 -1.47 -17.79 3.91
CA LEU A 99 -0.83 -16.90 4.88
C LEU A 99 -0.30 -17.65 6.10
N ASP A 100 -1.00 -18.68 6.54
CA ASP A 100 -0.56 -19.54 7.64
C ASP A 100 0.63 -20.43 7.20
N GLY A 101 0.81 -20.65 5.91
CA GLY A 101 1.86 -21.47 5.33
C GLY A 101 3.10 -20.70 4.90
N ASP A 102 3.42 -19.60 5.56
CA ASP A 102 4.61 -18.78 5.33
C ASP A 102 4.59 -17.94 4.06
N TYR A 103 3.46 -17.84 3.36
CA TYR A 103 3.32 -16.94 2.23
C TYR A 103 2.94 -15.53 2.72
N THR A 104 3.56 -14.52 2.11
CA THR A 104 3.19 -13.12 2.36
C THR A 104 2.19 -12.64 1.31
N LEU A 105 1.55 -11.50 1.55
CA LEU A 105 0.69 -10.87 0.55
C LEU A 105 1.45 -10.58 -0.74
N GLY A 106 2.72 -10.14 -0.61
CA GLY A 106 3.57 -9.90 -1.78
C GLY A 106 3.84 -11.17 -2.57
N ASP A 107 4.02 -12.30 -1.90
CA ASP A 107 4.20 -13.59 -2.58
C ASP A 107 2.96 -13.97 -3.38
N LEU A 108 1.77 -13.77 -2.80
CA LEU A 108 0.51 -14.07 -3.47
C LEU A 108 0.28 -13.15 -4.67
N TRP A 109 0.69 -11.90 -4.54
CA TRP A 109 0.63 -10.92 -5.63
C TRP A 109 1.51 -11.35 -6.80
N LYS A 110 2.76 -11.75 -6.51
CA LYS A 110 3.70 -12.22 -7.53
C LYS A 110 3.18 -13.45 -8.26
N LYS A 111 2.50 -14.35 -7.55
CA LYS A 111 1.93 -15.57 -8.13
C LYS A 111 0.59 -15.34 -8.81
N ASN A 112 0.13 -14.08 -8.85
CA ASN A 112 -1.15 -13.70 -9.43
C ASN A 112 -2.36 -14.41 -8.79
N ILE A 113 -2.21 -14.77 -7.51
CA ILE A 113 -3.31 -15.42 -6.77
C ILE A 113 -4.37 -14.39 -6.37
N LEU A 114 -3.95 -13.15 -6.09
CA LEU A 114 -4.86 -12.08 -5.68
C LEU A 114 -5.64 -11.47 -6.84
N GLY A 115 -5.10 -11.53 -8.07
CA GLY A 115 -5.63 -10.81 -9.20
C GLY A 115 -5.04 -9.41 -9.30
N GLY A 116 -5.53 -8.60 -10.24
CA GLY A 116 -5.06 -7.22 -10.42
C GLY A 116 -3.66 -7.08 -10.97
N ASN A 117 -2.99 -8.16 -11.32
CA ASN A 117 -1.63 -8.17 -11.82
C ASN A 117 -1.59 -7.83 -13.32
N LEU A 118 -0.69 -6.92 -13.70
CA LEU A 118 -0.56 -6.49 -15.10
C LEU A 118 0.03 -7.54 -16.03
N SER A 119 0.61 -8.60 -15.48
CA SER A 119 1.26 -9.64 -16.28
C SER A 119 0.28 -10.61 -16.94
N LYS A 120 -0.99 -10.41 -16.76
CA LYS A 120 -2.00 -11.22 -17.41
C LYS A 120 -2.02 -11.01 -18.91
#